data_dbb49008cccec39e2a0945692d64e349
#
_entry.id   dbb49008cccec39e2a0945692d64e349
#
_cell.length_a   1.000
_cell.length_b   1.000
_cell.length_c   1.000
_cell.angle_alpha   90.00
_cell.angle_beta   90.00
_cell.angle_gamma   90.00
#
_symmetry.space_group_name_H-M   'P 1'
#
loop_
_entity.id
_entity.type
_entity.pdbx_description
1 polymer ?
#
loop_
_entity_poly.entity_id
_entity_poly.type
_entity_poly.pdbx_seq_one_letter_code
_entity_poly.pdbx_strand_id
1 'polypeptide(L)'
;MALKAAAHKEPMRPDSFALGLGLTNECNLACAFCYRDPTRTDRLDLEQVRSVVESVPLRSVNLGTGENGLHPDFPAILAYLRQKPIKLTMTSNGRSVQLLSDEDVKAFHELEFSLDYPNEAEQDAQRGTGNWALIHEQAARCRTLGVPVTFVAVMMRSNFDRLADIAGVAKTYGAPLRLNVYQAVRSDRFALSYEQYWTGFQLLFDRTDVLAIGEPLVRAMAGLPPREGGCGVATIRVTPRATVQPCVYWPGRGAPLHVLLDLGSGIVAEDAFTDARSVPEACSVCDYLPSCRGGCAGRRRLLDQLDQPDPYCPVIRGERRALGIRLAEGRPLA
;
A
#
# COMPACT_ATOMS: atom_id res chain seq x y z
N MET A 1 -43.03 -17.76 -18.47
CA MET A 1 -42.17 -16.73 -17.84
C MET A 1 -40.70 -17.08 -18.13
N ALA A 2 -40.06 -16.36 -19.06
CA ALA A 2 -38.71 -16.66 -19.49
C ALA A 2 -37.72 -16.03 -18.50
N LEU A 3 -36.88 -16.84 -17.89
CA LEU A 3 -35.70 -16.38 -17.12
C LEU A 3 -34.75 -15.64 -18.06
N LYS A 4 -34.61 -14.33 -17.87
CA LYS A 4 -33.55 -13.55 -18.52
C LYS A 4 -32.22 -14.06 -18.01
N ALA A 5 -31.43 -14.68 -18.88
CA ALA A 5 -30.05 -15.01 -18.65
C ALA A 5 -29.28 -13.74 -18.28
N ALA A 6 -28.62 -13.75 -17.12
CA ALA A 6 -27.70 -12.68 -16.72
C ALA A 6 -26.56 -12.65 -17.75
N ALA A 7 -26.43 -11.53 -18.45
CA ALA A 7 -25.33 -11.30 -19.37
C ALA A 7 -24.02 -11.40 -18.55
N HIS A 8 -23.20 -12.40 -18.84
CA HIS A 8 -21.82 -12.46 -18.37
C HIS A 8 -21.11 -11.21 -18.91
N LYS A 9 -20.91 -10.22 -18.04
CA LYS A 9 -19.96 -9.15 -18.34
C LYS A 9 -18.59 -9.81 -18.44
N GLU A 10 -17.95 -9.68 -19.61
CA GLU A 10 -16.55 -10.08 -19.76
C GLU A 10 -15.71 -9.50 -18.61
N PRO A 11 -14.81 -10.29 -18.03
CA PRO A 11 -13.97 -9.81 -16.93
C PRO A 11 -13.15 -8.61 -17.44
N MET A 12 -13.26 -7.48 -16.74
CA MET A 12 -12.56 -6.25 -17.05
C MET A 12 -11.05 -6.52 -16.99
N ARG A 13 -10.38 -6.53 -18.14
CA ARG A 13 -8.91 -6.65 -18.22
C ARG A 13 -8.33 -5.25 -18.18
N PRO A 14 -7.56 -4.89 -17.15
CA PRO A 14 -6.91 -3.58 -17.12
C PRO A 14 -5.82 -3.50 -18.20
N ASP A 15 -5.67 -2.32 -18.81
CA ASP A 15 -4.63 -2.08 -19.82
C ASP A 15 -3.22 -2.20 -19.25
N SER A 16 -3.04 -1.96 -17.95
CA SER A 16 -1.78 -2.12 -17.24
C SER A 16 -1.97 -2.25 -15.72
N PHE A 17 -0.98 -2.85 -15.07
CA PHE A 17 -0.99 -3.08 -13.62
C PHE A 17 0.06 -2.24 -12.89
N ALA A 18 -0.25 -1.88 -11.63
CA ALA A 18 0.76 -1.54 -10.64
C ALA A 18 1.15 -2.82 -9.89
N LEU A 19 2.40 -3.21 -9.99
CA LEU A 19 2.96 -4.38 -9.31
C LEU A 19 3.62 -3.95 -8.00
N GLY A 20 3.20 -4.53 -6.88
CA GLY A 20 3.99 -4.54 -5.67
C GLY A 20 4.79 -5.83 -5.61
N LEU A 21 6.10 -5.70 -5.60
CA LEU A 21 7.03 -6.83 -5.65
C LEU A 21 7.80 -6.92 -4.35
N GLY A 22 7.57 -7.97 -3.58
CA GLY A 22 8.35 -8.32 -2.41
C GLY A 22 9.50 -9.25 -2.83
N LEU A 23 10.73 -8.74 -2.87
CA LEU A 23 11.88 -9.56 -3.24
C LEU A 23 12.30 -10.50 -2.12
N THR A 24 12.23 -10.00 -0.88
CA THR A 24 12.61 -10.75 0.32
C THR A 24 11.75 -10.33 1.50
N ASN A 25 11.61 -11.21 2.48
CA ASN A 25 11.08 -10.84 3.79
C ASN A 25 12.18 -10.57 4.83
N GLU A 26 13.45 -10.57 4.43
CA GLU A 26 14.54 -10.13 5.29
C GLU A 26 14.45 -8.63 5.57
N CYS A 27 14.81 -8.25 6.77
CA CYS A 27 14.89 -6.86 7.19
C CYS A 27 15.85 -6.72 8.35
N ASN A 28 16.60 -5.64 8.40
CA ASN A 28 17.47 -5.30 9.53
C ASN A 28 16.68 -4.84 10.78
N LEU A 29 15.36 -4.61 10.64
CA LEU A 29 14.48 -4.20 11.73
C LEU A 29 13.44 -5.28 12.06
N ALA A 30 12.93 -5.25 13.30
CA ALA A 30 11.93 -6.18 13.82
C ALA A 30 10.69 -5.44 14.35
N CYS A 31 10.18 -4.46 13.61
CA CYS A 31 9.04 -3.65 14.00
C CYS A 31 7.85 -4.51 14.42
N ALA A 32 7.33 -4.31 15.63
CA ALA A 32 6.29 -5.16 16.23
C ALA A 32 4.95 -5.14 15.47
N PHE A 33 4.67 -4.06 14.74
CA PHE A 33 3.46 -3.89 13.92
C PHE A 33 3.60 -4.43 12.48
N CYS A 34 4.78 -4.89 12.08
CA CYS A 34 5.04 -5.31 10.70
C CYS A 34 4.23 -6.56 10.34
N TYR A 35 3.62 -6.53 9.15
CA TYR A 35 2.83 -7.65 8.63
C TYR A 35 3.69 -8.84 8.15
N ARG A 36 4.98 -8.62 7.84
CA ARG A 36 5.87 -9.68 7.38
C ARG A 36 6.13 -10.72 8.49
N ASP A 37 6.40 -11.94 8.08
CA ASP A 37 6.84 -13.00 8.98
C ASP A 37 8.38 -12.91 9.17
N PRO A 38 8.88 -12.51 10.35
CA PRO A 38 10.32 -12.38 10.60
C PRO A 38 11.03 -13.73 10.88
N THR A 39 10.25 -14.83 11.04
CA THR A 39 10.80 -16.15 11.37
C THR A 39 11.30 -16.91 10.14
N ARG A 40 11.07 -16.37 8.95
CA ARG A 40 11.39 -17.00 7.66
C ARG A 40 12.29 -16.09 6.84
N THR A 41 13.06 -16.75 5.96
CA THR A 41 13.80 -16.10 4.89
C THR A 41 13.28 -16.64 3.56
N ASP A 42 12.31 -15.93 2.99
CA ASP A 42 11.79 -16.23 1.65
C ASP A 42 12.35 -15.20 0.68
N ARG A 43 12.66 -15.60 -0.56
CA ARG A 43 13.21 -14.72 -1.60
C ARG A 43 12.68 -15.12 -2.98
N LEU A 44 12.51 -14.13 -3.85
CA LEU A 44 12.31 -14.35 -5.27
C LEU A 44 13.66 -14.28 -5.98
N ASP A 45 14.01 -15.27 -6.77
CA ASP A 45 15.20 -15.20 -7.60
C ASP A 45 14.98 -14.29 -8.84
N LEU A 46 16.08 -13.99 -9.56
CA LEU A 46 16.04 -13.12 -10.73
C LEU A 46 15.13 -13.66 -11.85
N GLU A 47 15.07 -14.98 -12.05
CA GLU A 47 14.24 -15.60 -13.11
C GLU A 47 12.75 -15.50 -12.76
N GLN A 48 12.40 -15.68 -11.50
CA GLN A 48 11.03 -15.45 -11.02
C GLN A 48 10.62 -13.97 -11.21
N VAL A 49 11.52 -13.02 -10.89
CA VAL A 49 11.26 -11.60 -11.13
C VAL A 49 11.06 -11.29 -12.60
N ARG A 50 11.91 -11.85 -13.50
CA ARG A 50 11.77 -11.72 -14.94
C ARG A 50 10.42 -12.23 -15.42
N SER A 51 10.09 -13.48 -15.06
CA SER A 51 8.82 -14.11 -15.41
C SER A 51 7.61 -13.29 -14.98
N VAL A 52 7.62 -12.73 -13.75
CA VAL A 52 6.55 -11.86 -13.24
C VAL A 52 6.42 -10.59 -14.06
N VAL A 53 7.53 -9.90 -14.32
CA VAL A 53 7.53 -8.61 -15.04
C VAL A 53 7.09 -8.77 -16.48
N GLU A 54 7.33 -9.91 -17.09
CA GLU A 54 6.99 -10.22 -18.48
C GLU A 54 5.60 -10.84 -18.66
N SER A 55 4.97 -11.30 -17.56
CA SER A 55 3.65 -11.97 -17.64
C SER A 55 2.47 -11.03 -17.82
N VAL A 56 2.59 -9.76 -17.47
CA VAL A 56 1.51 -8.77 -17.53
C VAL A 56 2.02 -7.39 -17.96
N PRO A 57 1.20 -6.57 -18.62
CA PRO A 57 1.56 -5.18 -18.91
C PRO A 57 1.65 -4.38 -17.60
N LEU A 58 2.82 -3.80 -17.33
CA LEU A 58 3.08 -3.03 -16.12
C LEU A 58 3.23 -1.54 -16.43
N ARG A 59 2.61 -0.68 -15.59
CA ARG A 59 2.88 0.76 -15.56
C ARG A 59 3.87 1.15 -14.48
N SER A 60 3.92 0.36 -13.39
CA SER A 60 4.83 0.63 -12.27
C SER A 60 5.18 -0.64 -11.50
N VAL A 61 6.36 -0.64 -10.88
CA VAL A 61 6.79 -1.64 -9.90
C VAL A 61 7.18 -0.90 -8.62
N ASN A 62 6.57 -1.29 -7.49
CA ASN A 62 6.99 -0.86 -6.17
C ASN A 62 7.69 -2.03 -5.46
N LEU A 63 8.95 -1.86 -5.14
CA LEU A 63 9.72 -2.80 -4.32
C LEU A 63 9.37 -2.58 -2.85
N GLY A 64 8.68 -3.55 -2.27
CA GLY A 64 8.23 -3.49 -0.88
C GLY A 64 8.30 -4.87 -0.23
N THR A 65 7.96 -4.99 1.05
CA THR A 65 8.12 -6.17 1.90
C THR A 65 9.59 -6.44 2.27
N GLY A 66 9.85 -6.51 3.57
CA GLY A 66 11.23 -6.62 4.08
C GLY A 66 12.05 -5.36 3.78
N GLU A 67 13.33 -5.55 3.54
CA GLU A 67 14.25 -4.50 3.13
C GLU A 67 15.03 -4.99 1.91
N ASN A 68 14.62 -4.58 0.72
CA ASN A 68 15.00 -5.20 -0.56
C ASN A 68 16.51 -5.18 -0.84
N GLY A 69 17.23 -4.16 -0.36
CA GLY A 69 18.69 -4.07 -0.49
C GLY A 69 19.47 -5.16 0.25
N LEU A 70 18.81 -5.95 1.11
CA LEU A 70 19.41 -7.12 1.78
C LEU A 70 19.30 -8.41 0.94
N HIS A 71 18.56 -8.38 -0.18
CA HIS A 71 18.50 -9.51 -1.10
C HIS A 71 19.83 -9.68 -1.82
N PRO A 72 20.46 -10.87 -1.85
CA PRO A 72 21.77 -11.06 -2.45
C PRO A 72 21.82 -10.68 -3.94
N ASP A 73 20.75 -10.96 -4.68
CA ASP A 73 20.68 -10.66 -6.12
C ASP A 73 20.10 -9.27 -6.41
N PHE A 74 19.90 -8.41 -5.39
CA PHE A 74 19.29 -7.09 -5.57
C PHE A 74 19.97 -6.25 -6.66
N PRO A 75 21.32 -6.20 -6.78
CA PRO A 75 21.96 -5.45 -7.85
C PRO A 75 21.57 -5.97 -9.26
N ALA A 76 21.51 -7.29 -9.47
CA ALA A 76 21.12 -7.87 -10.75
C ALA A 76 19.64 -7.65 -11.08
N ILE A 77 18.76 -7.76 -10.08
CA ILE A 77 17.32 -7.48 -10.20
C ILE A 77 17.10 -6.01 -10.54
N LEU A 78 17.77 -5.08 -9.85
CA LEU A 78 17.68 -3.66 -10.11
C LEU A 78 18.17 -3.31 -11.53
N ALA A 79 19.30 -3.86 -11.95
CA ALA A 79 19.84 -3.68 -13.29
C ALA A 79 18.85 -4.15 -14.37
N TYR A 80 18.13 -5.24 -14.14
CA TYR A 80 17.08 -5.72 -15.04
C TYR A 80 15.87 -4.78 -15.05
N LEU A 81 15.35 -4.36 -13.89
CA LEU A 81 14.17 -3.51 -13.80
C LEU A 81 14.40 -2.12 -14.41
N ARG A 82 15.60 -1.57 -14.31
CA ARG A 82 15.98 -0.27 -14.93
C ARG A 82 15.86 -0.25 -16.45
N GLN A 83 15.92 -1.42 -17.10
CA GLN A 83 15.81 -1.55 -18.58
C GLN A 83 14.35 -1.57 -19.05
N LYS A 84 13.39 -1.66 -18.15
CA LYS A 84 11.97 -1.75 -18.51
C LYS A 84 11.32 -0.36 -18.52
N PRO A 85 10.36 -0.10 -19.43
CA PRO A 85 9.65 1.18 -19.52
C PRO A 85 8.57 1.30 -18.46
N ILE A 86 8.94 1.15 -17.18
CA ILE A 86 8.05 1.16 -16.01
C ILE A 86 8.50 2.20 -14.99
N LYS A 87 7.56 2.75 -14.23
CA LYS A 87 7.92 3.55 -13.05
C LYS A 87 8.42 2.62 -11.96
N LEU A 88 9.64 2.81 -11.53
CA LEU A 88 10.26 2.05 -10.45
C LEU A 88 10.24 2.86 -9.16
N THR A 89 9.64 2.30 -8.10
CA THR A 89 9.60 2.89 -6.77
C THR A 89 10.05 1.87 -5.73
N MET A 90 10.50 2.31 -4.56
CA MET A 90 10.87 1.41 -3.47
C MET A 90 10.46 2.00 -2.13
N THR A 91 9.84 1.18 -1.29
CA THR A 91 9.55 1.51 0.10
C THR A 91 10.64 0.91 1.00
N SER A 92 11.32 1.75 1.78
CA SER A 92 12.49 1.39 2.58
C SER A 92 12.42 2.00 3.98
N ASN A 93 13.10 1.36 4.93
CA ASN A 93 13.41 1.94 6.24
C ASN A 93 14.71 2.77 6.22
N GLY A 94 15.25 3.03 5.02
CA GLY A 94 16.49 3.74 4.77
C GLY A 94 17.66 2.82 4.41
N ARG A 95 17.66 1.57 4.87
CA ARG A 95 18.81 0.66 4.70
C ARG A 95 19.06 0.26 3.25
N SER A 96 18.03 -0.04 2.47
CA SER A 96 18.21 -0.35 1.04
C SER A 96 18.81 0.83 0.29
N VAL A 97 18.33 2.05 0.56
CA VAL A 97 18.83 3.25 -0.10
C VAL A 97 20.30 3.52 0.28
N GLN A 98 20.66 3.31 1.55
CA GLN A 98 22.04 3.45 2.02
C GLN A 98 23.03 2.52 1.30
N LEU A 99 22.56 1.32 0.89
CA LEU A 99 23.39 0.33 0.20
C LEU A 99 23.57 0.60 -1.30
N LEU A 100 22.76 1.50 -1.87
CA LEU A 100 22.82 1.84 -3.29
C LEU A 100 23.88 2.90 -3.60
N SER A 101 24.46 2.82 -4.81
CA SER A 101 25.22 3.91 -5.39
C SER A 101 24.30 5.11 -5.73
N ASP A 102 24.86 6.31 -5.90
CA ASP A 102 24.09 7.47 -6.34
C ASP A 102 23.45 7.28 -7.72
N GLU A 103 24.10 6.54 -8.59
CA GLU A 103 23.56 6.19 -9.91
C GLU A 103 22.32 5.28 -9.79
N ASP A 104 22.38 4.29 -8.88
CA ASP A 104 21.26 3.41 -8.66
C ASP A 104 20.09 4.12 -7.98
N VAL A 105 20.36 5.03 -7.05
CA VAL A 105 19.32 5.88 -6.43
C VAL A 105 18.59 6.70 -7.50
N LYS A 106 19.31 7.28 -8.47
CA LYS A 106 18.72 8.06 -9.60
C LYS A 106 17.87 7.23 -10.55
N ALA A 107 17.95 5.91 -10.49
CA ALA A 107 17.12 5.03 -11.31
C ALA A 107 15.65 4.96 -10.83
N PHE A 108 15.38 5.37 -9.60
CA PHE A 108 14.03 5.36 -9.05
C PHE A 108 13.26 6.61 -9.44
N HIS A 109 11.99 6.44 -9.80
CA HIS A 109 11.05 7.55 -10.00
C HIS A 109 10.69 8.20 -8.68
N GLU A 110 10.71 7.43 -7.60
CA GLU A 110 10.38 7.86 -6.25
C GLU A 110 10.93 6.86 -5.24
N LEU A 111 11.42 7.37 -4.12
CA LEU A 111 11.80 6.57 -2.96
C LEU A 111 10.93 6.91 -1.77
N GLU A 112 10.38 5.88 -1.14
CA GLU A 112 9.44 6.00 -0.05
C GLU A 112 10.11 5.61 1.27
N PHE A 113 10.14 6.54 2.23
CA PHE A 113 10.73 6.30 3.54
C PHE A 113 9.68 6.09 4.62
N SER A 114 9.87 5.04 5.41
CA SER A 114 8.96 4.67 6.49
C SER A 114 9.12 5.58 7.70
N LEU A 115 8.12 6.44 8.00
CA LEU A 115 8.13 7.39 9.10
C LEU A 115 6.80 7.34 9.86
N ASP A 116 6.79 6.75 11.07
CA ASP A 116 5.57 6.58 11.86
C ASP A 116 5.45 7.55 13.03
N TYR A 117 6.52 8.30 13.36
CA TYR A 117 6.51 9.29 14.43
C TYR A 117 7.31 10.55 14.04
N PRO A 118 6.96 11.71 14.61
CA PRO A 118 7.50 13.00 14.20
C PRO A 118 8.82 13.39 14.89
N ASN A 119 9.41 12.49 15.69
CA ASN A 119 10.68 12.73 16.38
C ASN A 119 11.49 11.44 16.55
N GLU A 120 12.80 11.61 16.82
CA GLU A 120 13.76 10.53 16.95
C GLU A 120 13.39 9.51 18.03
N ALA A 121 13.07 9.99 19.23
CA ALA A 121 12.83 9.11 20.38
C ALA A 121 11.65 8.15 20.13
N GLU A 122 10.54 8.65 19.61
CA GLU A 122 9.36 7.84 19.29
C GLU A 122 9.58 6.95 18.06
N GLN A 123 10.24 7.47 17.01
CA GLN A 123 10.53 6.71 15.79
C GLN A 123 11.46 5.53 16.08
N ASP A 124 12.55 5.79 16.80
CA ASP A 124 13.53 4.77 17.14
C ASP A 124 12.97 3.74 18.13
N ALA A 125 12.16 4.16 19.08
CA ALA A 125 11.45 3.23 19.98
C ALA A 125 10.50 2.29 19.23
N GLN A 126 9.87 2.78 18.15
CA GLN A 126 8.91 2.00 17.36
C GLN A 126 9.59 1.08 16.33
N ARG A 127 10.67 1.56 15.70
CA ARG A 127 11.29 0.84 14.57
C ARG A 127 12.65 0.25 14.90
N GLY A 128 13.45 0.91 15.74
CA GLY A 128 14.79 0.51 16.12
C GLY A 128 15.74 1.72 16.14
N THR A 129 16.69 1.69 17.08
CA THR A 129 17.65 2.75 17.31
C THR A 129 18.41 3.15 16.04
N GLY A 130 18.51 4.44 15.80
CA GLY A 130 19.19 5.04 14.65
C GLY A 130 18.36 5.07 13.36
N ASN A 131 17.12 4.55 13.37
CA ASN A 131 16.27 4.58 12.18
C ASN A 131 15.90 6.01 11.78
N TRP A 132 15.62 6.88 12.75
CA TRP A 132 15.35 8.30 12.48
C TRP A 132 16.49 8.96 11.72
N ALA A 133 17.71 8.90 12.25
CA ALA A 133 18.88 9.49 11.62
C ALA A 133 19.11 8.94 10.21
N LEU A 134 18.99 7.62 10.02
CA LEU A 134 19.17 6.96 8.73
C LEU A 134 18.18 7.45 7.67
N ILE A 135 16.88 7.49 7.98
CA ILE A 135 15.89 7.94 6.98
C ILE A 135 16.07 9.41 6.62
N HIS A 136 16.42 10.25 7.59
CA HIS A 136 16.68 11.69 7.35
C HIS A 136 17.93 11.91 6.50
N GLU A 137 19.01 11.18 6.74
CA GLU A 137 20.22 11.18 5.92
C GLU A 137 19.91 10.77 4.48
N GLN A 138 19.22 9.64 4.29
CA GLN A 138 18.93 9.15 2.94
C GLN A 138 17.89 10.00 2.21
N ALA A 139 16.91 10.58 2.89
CA ALA A 139 15.97 11.52 2.29
C ALA A 139 16.67 12.82 1.82
N ALA A 140 17.60 13.34 2.62
CA ALA A 140 18.43 14.49 2.23
C ALA A 140 19.32 14.17 1.03
N ARG A 141 19.92 12.97 1.00
CA ARG A 141 20.70 12.47 -0.15
C ARG A 141 19.86 12.40 -1.42
N CYS A 142 18.66 11.82 -1.36
CA CYS A 142 17.74 11.74 -2.50
C CYS A 142 17.40 13.13 -3.04
N ARG A 143 17.11 14.09 -2.16
CA ARG A 143 16.85 15.49 -2.55
C ARG A 143 18.04 16.11 -3.27
N THR A 144 19.27 15.89 -2.79
CA THR A 144 20.49 16.36 -3.45
C THR A 144 20.66 15.74 -4.83
N LEU A 145 20.27 14.48 -5.00
CA LEU A 145 20.32 13.76 -6.28
C LEU A 145 19.15 14.06 -7.22
N GLY A 146 18.17 14.86 -6.77
CA GLY A 146 16.97 15.19 -7.55
C GLY A 146 15.95 14.06 -7.66
N VAL A 147 16.01 13.07 -6.77
CA VAL A 147 15.06 11.94 -6.74
C VAL A 147 13.89 12.30 -5.81
N PRO A 148 12.65 12.22 -6.28
CA PRO A 148 11.47 12.48 -5.47
C PRO A 148 11.38 11.53 -4.25
N VAL A 149 10.94 12.09 -3.14
CA VAL A 149 10.76 11.36 -1.88
C VAL A 149 9.32 11.46 -1.41
N THR A 150 8.77 10.36 -0.91
CA THR A 150 7.53 10.33 -0.15
C THR A 150 7.82 9.70 1.23
N PHE A 151 7.28 10.28 2.29
CA PHE A 151 7.25 9.59 3.59
C PHE A 151 5.99 8.75 3.70
N VAL A 152 6.12 7.55 4.27
CA VAL A 152 5.01 6.59 4.43
C VAL A 152 4.83 6.29 5.89
N ALA A 153 3.65 6.60 6.43
CA ALA A 153 3.27 6.24 7.79
C ALA A 153 2.22 5.13 7.80
N VAL A 154 2.26 4.29 8.82
CA VAL A 154 1.18 3.40 9.17
C VAL A 154 0.40 4.04 10.33
N MET A 155 -0.87 4.37 10.09
CA MET A 155 -1.76 4.87 11.13
C MET A 155 -2.16 3.73 12.06
N MET A 156 -1.80 3.85 13.33
CA MET A 156 -1.98 2.85 14.38
C MET A 156 -2.66 3.47 15.59
N ARG A 157 -3.16 2.64 16.50
CA ARG A 157 -3.68 3.07 17.81
C ARG A 157 -2.69 3.97 18.58
N SER A 158 -1.40 3.78 18.39
CA SER A 158 -0.34 4.46 19.11
C SER A 158 0.09 5.79 18.51
N ASN A 159 -0.37 6.14 17.28
CA ASN A 159 0.08 7.35 16.58
C ASN A 159 -1.02 8.08 15.79
N PHE A 160 -2.30 7.67 15.91
CA PHE A 160 -3.39 8.24 15.11
C PHE A 160 -3.54 9.76 15.27
N ASP A 161 -3.15 10.31 16.40
CA ASP A 161 -3.19 11.73 16.73
C ASP A 161 -1.92 12.51 16.36
N ARG A 162 -0.87 11.81 15.84
CA ARG A 162 0.43 12.39 15.48
C ARG A 162 0.63 12.62 13.99
N LEU A 163 -0.34 12.21 13.15
CA LEU A 163 -0.20 12.18 11.70
C LEU A 163 0.09 13.55 11.06
N ALA A 164 -0.52 14.60 11.60
CA ALA A 164 -0.27 15.97 11.11
C ALA A 164 1.15 16.45 11.45
N ASP A 165 1.71 16.04 12.57
CA ASP A 165 3.08 16.37 12.95
C ASP A 165 4.08 15.59 12.07
N ILE A 166 3.78 14.32 11.76
CA ILE A 166 4.54 13.51 10.78
C ILE A 166 4.51 14.18 9.39
N ALA A 167 3.34 14.65 8.94
CA ALA A 167 3.23 15.40 7.69
C ALA A 167 4.05 16.70 7.72
N GLY A 168 4.14 17.36 8.88
CA GLY A 168 5.03 18.51 9.09
C GLY A 168 6.49 18.16 8.85
N VAL A 169 6.97 17.02 9.36
CA VAL A 169 8.33 16.53 9.08
C VAL A 169 8.54 16.28 7.58
N ALA A 170 7.63 15.57 6.93
CA ALA A 170 7.72 15.31 5.48
C ALA A 170 7.83 16.62 4.67
N LYS A 171 7.03 17.64 5.04
CA LYS A 171 7.04 18.95 4.41
C LYS A 171 8.40 19.66 4.46
N THR A 172 9.23 19.43 5.49
CA THR A 172 10.60 20.01 5.55
C THR A 172 11.52 19.53 4.43
N TYR A 173 11.18 18.38 3.84
CA TYR A 173 11.85 17.81 2.66
C TYR A 173 11.16 18.16 1.34
N GLY A 174 10.06 18.92 1.36
CA GLY A 174 9.21 19.14 0.19
C GLY A 174 8.49 17.85 -0.25
N ALA A 175 8.37 16.87 0.64
CA ALA A 175 7.84 15.55 0.37
C ALA A 175 6.39 15.41 0.87
N PRO A 176 5.53 14.68 0.17
CA PRO A 176 4.21 14.30 0.67
C PRO A 176 4.32 13.22 1.75
N LEU A 177 3.24 13.09 2.54
CA LEU A 177 3.00 11.95 3.42
C LEU A 177 1.96 11.03 2.77
N ARG A 178 2.32 9.76 2.56
CA ARG A 178 1.38 8.69 2.23
C ARG A 178 0.98 7.95 3.50
N LEU A 179 -0.31 7.76 3.70
CA LEU A 179 -0.84 7.10 4.87
C LEU A 179 -1.42 5.74 4.52
N ASN A 180 -1.00 4.70 5.23
CA ASN A 180 -1.61 3.39 5.27
C ASN A 180 -2.32 3.19 6.62
N VAL A 181 -3.52 2.64 6.61
CA VAL A 181 -4.20 2.24 7.85
C VAL A 181 -3.69 0.86 8.27
N TYR A 182 -3.33 0.71 9.53
CA TYR A 182 -2.88 -0.57 10.07
C TYR A 182 -3.88 -1.69 9.81
N GLN A 183 -3.36 -2.83 9.38
CA GLN A 183 -4.13 -4.05 9.15
C GLN A 183 -3.63 -5.14 10.10
N ALA A 184 -4.54 -5.77 10.82
CA ALA A 184 -4.25 -6.74 11.88
C ALA A 184 -3.86 -8.13 11.32
N VAL A 185 -2.82 -8.17 10.46
CA VAL A 185 -2.37 -9.41 9.80
C VAL A 185 -1.78 -10.41 10.81
N ARG A 186 -1.07 -9.91 11.83
CA ARG A 186 -0.38 -10.74 12.83
C ARG A 186 -0.86 -10.52 14.25
N SER A 187 -1.40 -9.36 14.54
CA SER A 187 -1.83 -8.94 15.88
C SER A 187 -2.83 -7.81 15.77
N ASP A 188 -3.76 -7.71 16.67
CA ASP A 188 -4.70 -6.60 16.81
C ASP A 188 -4.18 -5.48 17.75
N ARG A 189 -3.02 -5.68 18.37
CA ARG A 189 -2.43 -4.76 19.35
C ARG A 189 -2.39 -3.31 18.86
N PHE A 190 -2.15 -3.10 17.58
CA PHE A 190 -2.01 -1.78 16.95
C PHE A 190 -3.27 -1.34 16.20
N ALA A 191 -4.32 -2.18 16.21
CA ALA A 191 -5.58 -1.87 15.53
C ALA A 191 -6.25 -0.64 16.14
N LEU A 192 -6.78 0.19 15.27
CA LEU A 192 -7.52 1.39 15.67
C LEU A 192 -8.91 1.01 16.21
N SER A 193 -9.41 1.78 17.17
CA SER A 193 -10.84 1.82 17.40
C SER A 193 -11.54 2.63 16.31
N TYR A 194 -12.85 2.53 16.23
CA TYR A 194 -13.66 3.35 15.33
C TYR A 194 -13.39 4.86 15.53
N GLU A 195 -13.38 5.31 16.78
CA GLU A 195 -13.14 6.71 17.10
C GLU A 195 -11.73 7.16 16.73
N GLN A 196 -10.72 6.35 17.02
CA GLN A 196 -9.32 6.64 16.66
C GLN A 196 -9.13 6.77 15.14
N TYR A 197 -9.80 5.89 14.37
CA TYR A 197 -9.75 5.96 12.91
C TYR A 197 -10.24 7.32 12.39
N TRP A 198 -11.44 7.74 12.80
CA TRP A 198 -12.02 8.99 12.33
C TRP A 198 -11.34 10.23 12.89
N THR A 199 -10.99 10.21 14.18
CA THR A 199 -10.26 11.31 14.84
C THR A 199 -8.91 11.55 14.15
N GLY A 200 -8.16 10.48 13.82
CA GLY A 200 -6.87 10.62 13.17
C GLY A 200 -6.97 11.28 11.80
N PHE A 201 -7.95 10.89 10.97
CA PHE A 201 -8.17 11.54 9.68
C PHE A 201 -8.65 13.00 9.85
N GLN A 202 -9.53 13.29 10.82
CA GLN A 202 -9.98 14.65 11.07
C GLN A 202 -8.81 15.55 11.45
N LEU A 203 -8.00 15.15 12.45
CA LEU A 203 -6.82 15.91 12.92
C LEU A 203 -5.79 16.12 11.79
N LEU A 204 -5.61 15.13 10.93
CA LEU A 204 -4.73 15.26 9.77
C LEU A 204 -5.25 16.32 8.80
N PHE A 205 -6.53 16.25 8.41
CA PHE A 205 -7.11 17.14 7.39
C PHE A 205 -7.33 18.57 7.89
N ASP A 206 -7.53 18.76 9.19
CA ASP A 206 -7.60 20.09 9.78
C ASP A 206 -6.29 20.89 9.65
N ARG A 207 -5.16 20.19 9.54
CA ARG A 207 -3.81 20.78 9.60
C ARG A 207 -3.00 20.61 8.32
N THR A 208 -3.42 19.74 7.38
CA THR A 208 -2.65 19.44 6.16
C THR A 208 -3.53 19.46 4.92
N ASP A 209 -2.92 19.83 3.79
CA ASP A 209 -3.55 19.68 2.49
C ASP A 209 -3.31 18.24 1.97
N VAL A 210 -4.22 17.74 1.13
CA VAL A 210 -4.27 16.36 0.69
C VAL A 210 -4.08 16.28 -0.83
N LEU A 211 -3.11 15.49 -1.28
CA LEU A 211 -2.90 15.22 -2.71
C LEU A 211 -3.88 14.15 -3.24
N ALA A 212 -4.11 13.10 -2.46
CA ALA A 212 -5.02 12.02 -2.81
C ALA A 212 -5.44 11.22 -1.57
N ILE A 213 -6.59 10.58 -1.65
CA ILE A 213 -7.10 9.70 -0.60
C ILE A 213 -7.24 8.29 -1.17
N GLY A 214 -6.48 7.35 -0.59
CA GLY A 214 -6.53 5.93 -0.97
C GLY A 214 -7.53 5.11 -0.17
N GLU A 215 -7.87 5.55 1.07
CA GLU A 215 -8.79 4.83 1.95
C GLU A 215 -10.25 5.03 1.48
N PRO A 216 -10.99 3.94 1.16
CA PRO A 216 -12.30 4.07 0.50
C PRO A 216 -13.36 4.81 1.31
N LEU A 217 -13.45 4.53 2.62
CA LEU A 217 -14.43 5.20 3.51
C LEU A 217 -14.14 6.69 3.62
N VAL A 218 -12.88 7.04 3.83
CA VAL A 218 -12.46 8.44 3.96
C VAL A 218 -12.74 9.20 2.67
N ARG A 219 -12.48 8.58 1.52
CA ARG A 219 -12.77 9.14 0.20
C ARG A 219 -14.27 9.45 0.04
N ALA A 220 -15.12 8.53 0.44
CA ALA A 220 -16.57 8.68 0.36
C ALA A 220 -17.07 9.80 1.29
N MET A 221 -16.59 9.84 2.54
CA MET A 221 -16.99 10.87 3.51
C MET A 221 -16.44 12.26 3.17
N ALA A 222 -15.36 12.32 2.39
CA ALA A 222 -14.83 13.57 1.83
C ALA A 222 -15.54 14.02 0.54
N GLY A 223 -16.56 13.30 0.08
CA GLY A 223 -17.32 13.64 -1.13
C GLY A 223 -16.52 13.51 -2.44
N LEU A 224 -15.43 12.73 -2.45
CA LEU A 224 -14.61 12.55 -3.63
C LEU A 224 -15.24 11.53 -4.59
N PRO A 225 -15.05 11.69 -5.91
CA PRO A 225 -15.60 10.79 -6.92
C PRO A 225 -15.01 9.37 -6.77
N PRO A 226 -15.67 8.35 -7.36
CA PRO A 226 -15.13 7.00 -7.42
C PRO A 226 -13.69 6.97 -7.92
N ARG A 227 -12.87 6.06 -7.37
CA ARG A 227 -11.50 5.83 -7.86
C ARG A 227 -11.53 4.77 -8.95
N GLU A 228 -10.91 5.05 -10.07
CA GLU A 228 -10.61 4.03 -11.07
C GLU A 228 -9.49 3.11 -10.57
N GLY A 229 -9.66 1.81 -10.78
CA GLY A 229 -8.69 0.80 -10.32
C GLY A 229 -8.80 0.50 -8.82
N GLY A 230 -7.71 0.02 -8.23
CA GLY A 230 -7.62 -0.38 -6.82
C GLY A 230 -7.35 -1.86 -6.63
N CYS A 231 -7.48 -2.33 -5.39
CA CYS A 231 -7.23 -3.72 -5.04
C CYS A 231 -8.15 -4.66 -5.82
N GLY A 232 -7.58 -5.73 -6.38
CA GLY A 232 -8.31 -6.71 -7.18
C GLY A 232 -8.68 -6.27 -8.60
N VAL A 233 -8.40 -5.01 -9.00
CA VAL A 233 -8.70 -4.50 -10.35
C VAL A 233 -7.41 -4.33 -11.16
N ALA A 234 -6.55 -3.41 -10.79
CA ALA A 234 -5.35 -3.04 -11.55
C ALA A 234 -4.09 -3.00 -10.66
N THR A 235 -4.12 -3.73 -9.55
CA THR A 235 -2.98 -3.93 -8.66
C THR A 235 -2.74 -5.41 -8.41
N ILE A 236 -1.48 -5.82 -8.52
CA ILE A 236 -1.02 -7.18 -8.24
C ILE A 236 0.06 -7.07 -7.16
N ARG A 237 0.07 -8.01 -6.23
CA ARG A 237 1.16 -8.16 -5.25
C ARG A 237 1.77 -9.53 -5.40
N VAL A 238 3.08 -9.58 -5.61
CA VAL A 238 3.85 -10.82 -5.58
C VAL A 238 4.70 -10.81 -4.32
N THR A 239 4.53 -11.86 -3.52
CA THR A 239 5.22 -11.99 -2.23
C THR A 239 6.56 -12.71 -2.39
N PRO A 240 7.47 -12.60 -1.40
CA PRO A 240 8.73 -13.36 -1.41
C PRO A 240 8.54 -14.89 -1.44
N ARG A 241 7.33 -15.38 -1.18
CA ARG A 241 6.95 -16.82 -1.27
C ARG A 241 6.51 -17.26 -2.66
N ALA A 242 6.72 -16.43 -3.68
CA ALA A 242 6.21 -16.67 -5.02
C ALA A 242 4.69 -16.92 -5.05
N THR A 243 3.93 -16.07 -4.33
CA THR A 243 2.47 -16.07 -4.35
C THR A 243 1.92 -14.72 -4.79
N VAL A 244 0.75 -14.73 -5.41
CA VAL A 244 0.10 -13.58 -6.04
C VAL A 244 -1.15 -13.21 -5.28
N GLN A 245 -1.32 -11.93 -4.96
CA GLN A 245 -2.40 -11.42 -4.13
C GLN A 245 -2.92 -10.08 -4.67
N PRO A 246 -4.20 -9.71 -4.41
CA PRO A 246 -4.75 -8.40 -4.79
C PRO A 246 -4.23 -7.24 -3.91
N CYS A 247 -3.78 -7.55 -2.70
CA CYS A 247 -3.37 -6.58 -1.68
C CYS A 247 -2.25 -7.18 -0.81
N VAL A 248 -1.29 -6.35 -0.36
CA VAL A 248 -0.18 -6.78 0.50
C VAL A 248 -0.64 -7.32 1.86
N TYR A 249 -1.82 -6.92 2.33
CA TYR A 249 -2.43 -7.37 3.59
C TYR A 249 -3.45 -8.49 3.40
N TRP A 250 -3.57 -9.05 2.19
CA TRP A 250 -4.54 -10.10 1.93
C TRP A 250 -4.19 -11.37 2.73
N PRO A 251 -5.11 -11.89 3.55
CA PRO A 251 -4.84 -13.09 4.34
C PRO A 251 -4.77 -14.35 3.46
N GLY A 252 -4.07 -15.35 3.97
CA GLY A 252 -3.91 -16.62 3.28
C GLY A 252 -2.68 -16.65 2.37
N ARG A 253 -2.58 -17.72 1.58
CA ARG A 253 -1.39 -17.98 0.77
C ARG A 253 -1.35 -17.22 -0.57
N GLY A 254 -2.49 -16.72 -1.05
CA GLY A 254 -2.61 -16.21 -2.41
C GLY A 254 -2.53 -17.32 -3.47
N ALA A 255 -2.66 -16.96 -4.74
CA ALA A 255 -2.45 -17.88 -5.85
C ALA A 255 -0.96 -18.18 -6.02
N PRO A 256 -0.55 -19.42 -6.36
CA PRO A 256 0.84 -19.71 -6.73
C PRO A 256 1.30 -18.89 -7.93
N LEU A 257 2.60 -18.60 -8.02
CA LEU A 257 3.16 -17.75 -9.08
C LEU A 257 2.83 -18.26 -10.49
N HIS A 258 2.87 -19.59 -10.73
CA HIS A 258 2.56 -20.15 -12.03
C HIS A 258 1.17 -19.77 -12.54
N VAL A 259 0.18 -19.57 -11.65
CA VAL A 259 -1.16 -19.12 -12.04
C VAL A 259 -1.11 -17.72 -12.70
N LEU A 260 -0.28 -16.81 -12.19
CA LEU A 260 -0.05 -15.52 -12.85
C LEU A 260 0.62 -15.68 -14.20
N LEU A 261 1.60 -16.58 -14.29
CA LEU A 261 2.33 -16.82 -15.54
C LEU A 261 1.43 -17.41 -16.63
N ASP A 262 0.52 -18.30 -16.25
CA ASP A 262 -0.42 -18.96 -17.15
C ASP A 262 -1.57 -18.03 -17.59
N LEU A 263 -2.12 -17.26 -16.65
CA LEU A 263 -3.30 -16.41 -16.89
C LEU A 263 -2.96 -14.99 -17.36
N GLY A 264 -1.75 -14.52 -17.07
CA GLY A 264 -1.36 -13.13 -17.34
C GLY A 264 -2.36 -12.14 -16.71
N SER A 265 -2.88 -11.19 -17.50
CA SER A 265 -3.90 -10.24 -17.05
C SER A 265 -5.21 -10.89 -16.57
N GLY A 266 -5.46 -12.16 -16.91
CA GLY A 266 -6.60 -12.95 -16.44
C GLY A 266 -6.55 -13.27 -14.94
N ILE A 267 -5.42 -13.07 -14.26
CA ILE A 267 -5.26 -13.27 -12.80
C ILE A 267 -6.33 -12.55 -11.98
N VAL A 268 -6.91 -11.47 -12.51
CA VAL A 268 -7.99 -10.73 -11.84
C VAL A 268 -9.30 -11.52 -11.74
N ALA A 269 -9.41 -12.66 -12.40
CA ALA A 269 -10.56 -13.57 -12.30
C ALA A 269 -10.43 -14.56 -11.14
N GLU A 270 -9.25 -14.71 -10.54
CA GLU A 270 -9.03 -15.58 -9.39
C GLU A 270 -9.84 -15.13 -8.17
N ASP A 271 -10.23 -16.09 -7.32
CA ASP A 271 -11.11 -15.88 -6.17
C ASP A 271 -10.64 -14.73 -5.27
N ALA A 272 -9.35 -14.65 -4.94
CA ALA A 272 -8.81 -13.60 -4.08
C ALA A 272 -9.01 -12.21 -4.68
N PHE A 273 -8.95 -12.08 -6.01
CA PHE A 273 -9.16 -10.81 -6.71
C PHE A 273 -10.64 -10.47 -6.84
N THR A 274 -11.50 -11.47 -7.04
CA THR A 274 -12.95 -11.27 -7.05
C THR A 274 -13.47 -10.90 -5.66
N ASP A 275 -12.98 -11.56 -4.62
CA ASP A 275 -13.23 -11.23 -3.21
C ASP A 275 -12.82 -9.79 -2.87
N ALA A 276 -11.65 -9.34 -3.37
CA ALA A 276 -11.17 -7.98 -3.14
C ALA A 276 -12.06 -6.90 -3.78
N ARG A 277 -12.89 -7.27 -4.75
CA ARG A 277 -13.89 -6.40 -5.40
C ARG A 277 -15.31 -6.59 -4.87
N SER A 278 -15.52 -7.57 -4.00
CA SER A 278 -16.85 -7.88 -3.48
C SER A 278 -17.44 -6.69 -2.70
N VAL A 279 -18.74 -6.51 -2.85
CA VAL A 279 -19.51 -5.49 -2.15
C VAL A 279 -20.50 -6.21 -1.25
N PRO A 280 -20.55 -5.90 0.07
CA PRO A 280 -21.56 -6.45 0.96
C PRO A 280 -22.97 -6.10 0.52
N GLU A 281 -23.90 -7.04 0.65
CA GLU A 281 -25.31 -6.82 0.28
C GLU A 281 -25.91 -5.62 1.03
N ALA A 282 -25.61 -5.49 2.31
CA ALA A 282 -26.04 -4.37 3.14
C ALA A 282 -25.61 -2.98 2.62
N CYS A 283 -24.61 -2.93 1.72
CA CYS A 283 -24.14 -1.69 1.09
C CYS A 283 -24.88 -1.36 -0.22
N SER A 284 -25.71 -2.27 -0.76
CA SER A 284 -26.30 -2.16 -2.11
C SER A 284 -27.17 -0.91 -2.31
N VAL A 285 -27.81 -0.43 -1.26
CA VAL A 285 -28.69 0.76 -1.27
C VAL A 285 -28.03 2.03 -0.67
N CYS A 286 -26.74 1.98 -0.42
CA CYS A 286 -26.01 3.08 0.23
C CYS A 286 -25.56 4.13 -0.79
N ASP A 287 -25.88 5.41 -0.54
CA ASP A 287 -25.49 6.54 -1.39
C ASP A 287 -23.98 6.68 -1.57
N TYR A 288 -23.18 6.22 -0.60
CA TYR A 288 -21.73 6.28 -0.64
C TYR A 288 -21.08 5.11 -1.41
N LEU A 289 -21.87 4.11 -1.81
CA LEU A 289 -21.35 2.88 -2.45
C LEU A 289 -20.43 3.16 -3.65
N PRO A 290 -20.73 4.09 -4.58
CA PRO A 290 -19.90 4.33 -5.75
C PRO A 290 -18.43 4.66 -5.38
N SER A 291 -18.23 5.45 -4.31
CA SER A 291 -16.88 5.87 -3.87
C SER A 291 -16.26 4.94 -2.86
N CYS A 292 -17.05 4.33 -1.94
CA CYS A 292 -16.54 3.53 -0.84
C CYS A 292 -16.47 2.03 -1.15
N ARG A 293 -17.36 1.50 -2.00
CA ARG A 293 -17.43 0.09 -2.41
C ARG A 293 -17.45 -0.91 -1.24
N GLY A 294 -18.07 -0.53 -0.12
CA GLY A 294 -18.13 -1.36 1.10
C GLY A 294 -16.87 -1.26 1.98
N GLY A 295 -15.98 -0.30 1.73
CA GLY A 295 -14.74 -0.08 2.48
C GLY A 295 -13.57 -0.96 2.02
N CYS A 296 -12.61 -1.17 2.91
CA CYS A 296 -11.41 -1.97 2.63
C CYS A 296 -11.72 -3.47 2.67
N ALA A 297 -11.75 -4.14 1.52
CA ALA A 297 -11.99 -5.59 1.44
C ALA A 297 -10.92 -6.41 2.20
N GLY A 298 -9.65 -5.99 2.19
CA GLY A 298 -8.59 -6.65 2.95
C GLY A 298 -8.86 -6.63 4.45
N ARG A 299 -9.36 -5.50 5.00
CA ARG A 299 -9.75 -5.38 6.41
C ARG A 299 -10.95 -6.28 6.74
N ARG A 300 -11.97 -6.27 5.90
CA ARG A 300 -13.14 -7.16 6.06
C ARG A 300 -12.73 -8.64 6.03
N ARG A 301 -11.83 -9.01 5.10
CA ARG A 301 -11.33 -10.39 4.97
C ARG A 301 -10.50 -10.82 6.17
N LEU A 302 -9.66 -9.93 6.73
CA LEU A 302 -8.87 -10.21 7.94
C LEU A 302 -9.74 -10.48 9.18
N LEU A 303 -10.94 -9.91 9.20
CA LEU A 303 -11.92 -10.11 10.28
C LEU A 303 -12.87 -11.30 10.01
N ASP A 304 -12.68 -12.00 8.91
CA ASP A 304 -13.60 -13.04 8.40
C ASP A 304 -15.04 -12.52 8.19
N GLN A 305 -15.16 -11.26 7.76
CA GLN A 305 -16.41 -10.53 7.57
C GLN A 305 -16.47 -9.90 6.17
N LEU A 306 -16.08 -10.67 5.15
CA LEU A 306 -16.03 -10.14 3.78
C LEU A 306 -17.40 -9.70 3.25
N ASP A 307 -18.47 -10.34 3.70
CA ASP A 307 -19.87 -10.07 3.40
C ASP A 307 -20.48 -8.92 4.22
N GLN A 308 -19.76 -8.40 5.23
CA GLN A 308 -20.20 -7.29 6.07
C GLN A 308 -19.57 -5.98 5.62
N PRO A 309 -20.22 -4.82 5.88
CA PRO A 309 -19.58 -3.52 5.70
C PRO A 309 -18.30 -3.37 6.54
N ASP A 310 -17.39 -2.51 6.08
CA ASP A 310 -16.18 -2.19 6.81
C ASP A 310 -16.47 -1.74 8.26
N PRO A 311 -15.76 -2.23 9.29
CA PRO A 311 -16.01 -1.92 10.69
C PRO A 311 -15.88 -0.42 11.03
N TYR A 312 -15.20 0.35 10.19
CA TYR A 312 -15.11 1.81 10.34
C TYR A 312 -16.19 2.57 9.58
N CYS A 313 -17.18 1.88 8.98
CA CYS A 313 -18.27 2.53 8.27
C CYS A 313 -19.18 3.32 9.25
N PRO A 314 -19.36 4.65 9.08
CA PRO A 314 -20.24 5.42 9.93
C PRO A 314 -21.72 5.12 9.67
N VAL A 315 -22.09 4.78 8.44
CA VAL A 315 -23.49 4.56 8.05
C VAL A 315 -24.11 3.38 8.82
N ILE A 316 -23.37 2.29 9.03
CA ILE A 316 -23.87 1.13 9.81
C ILE A 316 -24.07 1.45 11.30
N ARG A 317 -23.53 2.57 11.76
CA ARG A 317 -23.71 3.11 13.12
C ARG A 317 -24.80 4.17 13.20
N GLY A 318 -25.50 4.42 12.09
CA GLY A 318 -26.49 5.50 12.01
C GLY A 318 -25.88 6.91 12.02
N GLU A 319 -24.57 7.02 11.80
CA GLU A 319 -23.87 8.30 11.81
C GLU A 319 -23.72 8.86 10.40
N ARG A 320 -23.75 10.20 10.30
CA ARG A 320 -23.33 10.93 9.12
C ARG A 320 -22.05 11.68 9.43
N ARG A 321 -20.97 11.34 8.70
CA ARG A 321 -19.69 12.05 8.82
C ARG A 321 -19.40 12.78 7.53
N ALA A 322 -18.95 14.01 7.64
CA ALA A 322 -18.39 14.77 6.54
C ALA A 322 -16.97 15.19 6.94
N LEU A 323 -16.02 14.92 6.08
CA LEU A 323 -14.63 15.33 6.29
C LEU A 323 -14.34 16.52 5.37
N GLY A 324 -14.05 17.68 5.99
CA GLY A 324 -13.52 18.81 5.26
C GLY A 324 -12.10 18.53 4.81
N ILE A 325 -11.83 18.56 3.51
CA ILE A 325 -10.49 18.40 2.97
C ILE A 325 -10.11 19.62 2.15
N ARG A 326 -8.83 19.97 2.15
CA ARG A 326 -8.23 20.90 1.19
C ARG A 326 -7.36 20.07 0.25
N LEU A 327 -7.69 20.12 -1.04
CA LEU A 327 -6.88 19.45 -2.05
C LEU A 327 -5.68 20.33 -2.40
N ALA A 328 -4.50 19.78 -2.26
CA ALA A 328 -3.27 20.40 -2.73
C ALA A 328 -3.22 20.37 -4.26
N GLU A 329 -2.60 21.37 -4.86
CA GLU A 329 -2.23 21.35 -6.27
C GLU A 329 -1.13 20.31 -6.49
N GLY A 330 -1.28 19.51 -7.55
CA GLY A 330 -0.28 18.50 -7.93
C GLY A 330 -0.90 17.14 -8.21
N ARG A 331 -0.05 16.20 -8.57
CA ARG A 331 -0.42 14.79 -8.77
C ARG A 331 0.31 13.94 -7.74
N PRO A 332 -0.34 12.91 -7.19
CA PRO A 332 0.38 11.89 -6.43
C PRO A 332 1.50 11.30 -7.28
N LEU A 333 2.65 11.04 -6.69
CA LEU A 333 3.81 10.51 -7.40
C LEU A 333 3.60 9.04 -7.82
N ALA A 334 2.73 8.29 -7.13
CA ALA A 334 2.42 6.89 -7.43
C ALA A 334 0.92 6.62 -7.59
#